data_003d9f8b7fc65771335315ad78b94d95
#
_entry.id   003d9f8b7fc65771335315ad78b94d95
#
_cell.length_a   1.000
_cell.length_b   1.000
_cell.length_c   1.000
_cell.angle_alpha   90.00
_cell.angle_beta   90.00
_cell.angle_gamma   90.00
#
_symmetry.space_group_name_H-M   'P 1'
#
loop_
_entity.id
_entity.type
_entity.pdbx_description
1 polymer ?
#
loop_
_entity_poly.entity_id
_entity_poly.type
_entity_poly.pdbx_seq_one_letter_code
_entity_poly.pdbx_strand_id
1 'polypeptide(L)'
;MWLDEICRREKENTAVSGRLSIGGASPAAETDTEHRNLKLVRAGGVLRIPAAGEKQIILACGDGEYAVLGSTEGEIPEDMETGEIFMKTENAAVLLRNNGKIEITGELEISGSLTVNGREVNGV
;
A
#
# COMPACT_ATOMS: atom_id res chain seq x y z
N MET A 1 -31.55 7.57 -23.82
CA MET A 1 -32.25 6.30 -23.63
C MET A 1 -31.68 5.56 -22.45
N TRP A 2 -32.53 4.82 -21.76
CA TRP A 2 -32.11 4.11 -20.55
C TRP A 2 -31.00 3.09 -20.79
N LEU A 3 -30.95 2.51 -21.99
CA LEU A 3 -29.93 1.54 -22.36
C LEU A 3 -28.55 2.19 -22.43
N ASP A 4 -28.49 3.43 -22.91
CA ASP A 4 -27.24 4.20 -22.95
C ASP A 4 -26.76 4.56 -21.53
N GLU A 5 -27.70 4.84 -20.64
CA GLU A 5 -27.39 5.13 -19.25
C GLU A 5 -26.86 3.89 -18.53
N ILE A 6 -27.43 2.72 -18.78
CA ILE A 6 -26.93 1.46 -18.21
C ILE A 6 -25.54 1.16 -18.74
N CYS A 7 -25.32 1.28 -20.05
CA CYS A 7 -23.99 1.08 -20.64
C CYS A 7 -22.98 2.09 -20.11
N ARG A 8 -23.39 3.31 -19.88
CA ARG A 8 -22.53 4.35 -19.32
C ARG A 8 -22.16 4.03 -17.86
N ARG A 9 -23.11 3.56 -17.06
CA ARG A 9 -22.87 3.13 -15.68
C ARG A 9 -21.91 1.94 -15.62
N GLU A 10 -22.06 0.99 -16.52
CA GLU A 10 -21.15 -0.16 -16.61
C GLU A 10 -19.74 0.25 -17.00
N LYS A 11 -19.61 1.36 -17.74
CA LYS A 11 -18.32 1.91 -18.15
C LYS A 11 -17.72 2.87 -17.15
N GLU A 12 -18.48 3.34 -16.17
CA GLU A 12 -17.94 4.19 -15.11
C GLU A 12 -16.97 3.36 -14.27
N ASN A 13 -15.71 3.79 -14.28
CA ASN A 13 -14.68 3.14 -13.51
C ASN A 13 -14.87 3.48 -12.03
N THR A 14 -15.03 2.45 -11.20
CA THR A 14 -15.05 2.60 -9.75
C THR A 14 -13.63 2.69 -9.18
N ALA A 15 -12.64 2.30 -9.97
CA ALA A 15 -11.23 2.40 -9.64
C ALA A 15 -10.48 3.06 -10.80
N VAL A 16 -9.64 4.02 -10.48
CA VAL A 16 -8.82 4.74 -11.46
C VAL A 16 -7.39 4.87 -10.93
N SER A 17 -6.44 5.06 -11.84
CA SER A 17 -5.06 5.38 -11.45
C SER A 17 -4.86 6.89 -11.51
N GLY A 18 -4.16 7.43 -10.53
CA GLY A 18 -3.81 8.84 -10.51
C GLY A 18 -2.51 9.07 -9.74
N ARG A 19 -1.81 10.14 -10.07
CA ARG A 19 -0.62 10.54 -9.33
C ARG A 19 -1.02 11.47 -8.20
N LEU A 20 -0.42 11.26 -7.04
CA LEU A 20 -0.67 12.12 -5.91
C LEU A 20 -0.01 13.48 -6.12
N SER A 21 -0.80 14.53 -6.05
CA SER A 21 -0.32 15.90 -6.02
C SER A 21 0.10 16.30 -4.59
N ILE A 22 -0.57 15.71 -3.60
CA ILE A 22 -0.28 15.90 -2.18
C ILE A 22 -0.15 14.51 -1.55
N GLY A 23 0.96 14.27 -0.86
CA GLY A 23 1.16 13.06 -0.05
C GLY A 23 0.71 13.27 1.38
N GLY A 24 0.96 12.27 2.23
CA GLY A 24 0.67 12.34 3.65
C GLY A 24 -0.65 11.69 4.05
N ALA A 25 -1.11 12.00 5.24
CA ALA A 25 -2.30 11.38 5.84
C ALA A 25 -3.62 11.78 5.19
N SER A 26 -3.65 12.91 4.47
CA SER A 26 -4.81 13.37 3.71
C SER A 26 -4.38 13.66 2.27
N PRO A 27 -4.10 12.63 1.48
CA PRO A 27 -3.55 12.81 0.14
C PRO A 27 -4.58 13.38 -0.84
N ALA A 28 -4.07 13.96 -1.91
CA ALA A 28 -4.86 14.43 -3.04
C ALA A 28 -4.24 13.91 -4.34
N ALA A 29 -5.07 13.69 -5.33
CA ALA A 29 -4.65 13.23 -6.63
C ALA A 29 -5.47 13.86 -7.73
N GLU A 30 -4.88 13.91 -8.92
CA GLU A 30 -5.59 14.31 -10.13
C GLU A 30 -5.77 13.10 -11.04
N THR A 31 -7.00 12.91 -11.46
CA THR A 31 -7.39 11.99 -12.53
C THR A 31 -8.08 12.85 -13.60
N ASP A 32 -9.28 12.48 -14.01
CA ASP A 32 -10.14 13.35 -14.84
C ASP A 32 -10.61 14.56 -14.02
N THR A 33 -10.69 14.40 -12.70
CA THR A 33 -11.05 15.45 -11.76
C THR A 33 -10.08 15.41 -10.58
N GLU A 34 -10.03 16.50 -9.81
CA GLU A 34 -9.21 16.56 -8.62
C GLU A 34 -9.92 15.84 -7.46
N HIS A 35 -9.19 14.99 -6.78
CA HIS A 35 -9.66 14.30 -5.58
C HIS A 35 -8.83 14.77 -4.40
N ARG A 36 -9.49 15.27 -3.37
CA ARG A 36 -8.84 15.74 -2.14
C ARG A 36 -9.31 14.93 -0.94
N ASN A 37 -8.53 14.96 0.12
CA ASN A 37 -8.83 14.26 1.36
C ASN A 37 -9.11 12.79 1.12
N LEU A 38 -8.29 12.17 0.30
CA LEU A 38 -8.38 10.74 0.03
C LEU A 38 -8.15 9.97 1.32
N LYS A 39 -8.92 8.93 1.53
CA LYS A 39 -8.76 8.05 2.69
C LYS A 39 -7.66 7.04 2.43
N LEU A 40 -6.95 6.67 3.48
CA LEU A 40 -5.93 5.62 3.42
C LEU A 40 -6.59 4.28 3.75
N VAL A 41 -6.40 3.30 2.88
CA VAL A 41 -6.87 1.94 3.13
C VAL A 41 -5.91 1.24 4.08
N ARG A 42 -6.46 0.62 5.11
CA ARG A 42 -5.70 -0.19 6.07
C ARG A 42 -6.16 -1.64 5.94
N ALA A 43 -5.29 -2.47 5.38
CA ALA A 43 -5.60 -3.89 5.22
C ALA A 43 -5.07 -4.64 6.44
N GLY A 44 -5.99 -5.00 7.37
CA GLY A 44 -5.63 -5.78 8.54
C GLY A 44 -4.62 -5.13 9.48
N GLY A 45 -4.66 -3.80 9.59
CA GLY A 45 -3.73 -3.08 10.44
C GLY A 45 -2.44 -2.62 9.76
N VAL A 46 -2.29 -2.90 8.48
CA VAL A 46 -1.14 -2.42 7.70
C VAL A 46 -1.48 -1.04 7.13
N LEU A 47 -0.71 -0.04 7.52
CA LEU A 47 -0.89 1.34 7.08
C LEU A 47 0.39 1.83 6.40
N ARG A 48 0.24 2.41 5.21
CA ARG A 48 1.31 3.12 4.54
C ARG A 48 0.84 4.52 4.19
N ILE A 49 1.63 5.50 4.52
CA ILE A 49 1.35 6.89 4.16
C ILE A 49 2.03 7.17 2.82
N PRO A 50 1.24 7.47 1.76
CA PRO A 50 1.81 7.67 0.43
C PRO A 50 2.50 9.02 0.31
N ALA A 51 3.45 9.10 -0.61
CA ALA A 51 4.19 10.32 -0.92
C ALA A 51 3.65 11.00 -2.17
N ALA A 52 3.85 12.31 -2.28
CA ALA A 52 3.53 13.04 -3.50
C ALA A 52 4.32 12.47 -4.68
N GLY A 53 3.69 12.44 -5.85
CA GLY A 53 4.28 11.89 -7.07
C GLY A 53 4.07 10.41 -7.27
N GLU A 54 3.64 9.67 -6.26
CA GLU A 54 3.34 8.25 -6.41
C GLU A 54 2.07 8.04 -7.23
N LYS A 55 2.10 7.04 -8.10
CA LYS A 55 0.91 6.62 -8.82
C LYS A 55 0.14 5.64 -7.96
N GLN A 56 -1.10 5.98 -7.66
CA GLN A 56 -1.95 5.22 -6.77
C GLN A 56 -3.23 4.78 -7.47
N ILE A 57 -3.77 3.66 -7.05
CA ILE A 57 -5.11 3.24 -7.43
C ILE A 57 -6.08 3.93 -6.48
N ILE A 58 -7.02 4.67 -7.04
CA ILE A 58 -8.02 5.44 -6.31
C ILE A 58 -9.37 4.75 -6.49
N LEU A 59 -10.00 4.43 -5.37
CA LEU A 59 -11.23 3.65 -5.34
C LEU A 59 -12.39 4.51 -4.81
N ALA A 60 -13.50 4.49 -5.52
CA ALA A 60 -14.73 5.12 -5.05
C ALA A 60 -15.34 4.25 -3.92
N CYS A 61 -15.57 4.88 -2.78
CA CYS A 61 -16.07 4.20 -1.58
C CYS A 61 -17.58 4.42 -1.35
N GLY A 62 -18.24 5.10 -2.27
CA GLY A 62 -19.63 5.55 -2.09
C GLY A 62 -19.70 6.88 -1.35
N ASP A 63 -20.89 7.49 -1.32
CA ASP A 63 -21.15 8.77 -0.63
C ASP A 63 -20.19 9.92 -1.04
N GLY A 64 -19.63 9.86 -2.26
CA GLY A 64 -18.70 10.85 -2.74
C GLY A 64 -17.29 10.75 -2.15
N GLU A 65 -17.01 9.71 -1.40
CA GLU A 65 -15.69 9.47 -0.82
C GLU A 65 -14.83 8.60 -1.70
N TYR A 66 -13.52 8.85 -1.66
CA TYR A 66 -12.51 8.09 -2.39
C TYR A 66 -11.37 7.72 -1.46
N ALA A 67 -10.74 6.59 -1.76
CA ALA A 67 -9.60 6.11 -0.99
C ALA A 67 -8.44 5.74 -1.92
N VAL A 68 -7.21 5.87 -1.44
CA VAL A 68 -6.04 5.32 -2.10
C VAL A 68 -5.86 3.88 -1.64
N LEU A 69 -5.75 2.97 -2.58
CA LEU A 69 -5.62 1.54 -2.31
C LEU A 69 -4.17 1.09 -2.28
N GLY A 70 -3.36 1.61 -3.18
CA GLY A 70 -1.97 1.22 -3.33
C GLY A 70 -1.45 1.52 -4.72
N SER A 71 -0.21 1.19 -4.96
CA SER A 71 0.46 1.44 -6.22
C SER A 71 0.70 0.14 -6.99
N THR A 72 0.64 0.23 -8.32
CA THR A 72 1.06 -0.85 -9.20
C THR A 72 2.52 -0.66 -9.66
N GLU A 73 3.15 0.43 -9.26
CA GLU A 73 4.55 0.72 -9.56
C GLU A 73 5.46 0.20 -8.46
N GLY A 74 6.68 -0.11 -8.82
CA GLY A 74 7.71 -0.56 -7.90
C GLY A 74 8.47 -1.74 -8.47
N GLU A 75 9.63 -1.99 -7.90
CA GLU A 75 10.48 -3.11 -8.31
C GLU A 75 10.10 -4.38 -7.56
N ILE A 76 10.11 -5.48 -8.28
CA ILE A 76 9.97 -6.81 -7.70
C ILE A 76 11.38 -7.34 -7.48
N PRO A 77 11.75 -7.77 -6.26
CA PRO A 77 13.07 -8.40 -6.05
C PRO A 77 13.28 -9.57 -7.00
N GLU A 78 14.45 -9.63 -7.63
CA GLU A 78 14.77 -10.63 -8.67
C GLU A 78 14.64 -12.06 -8.19
N ASP A 79 14.96 -12.31 -6.93
CA ASP A 79 14.95 -13.64 -6.34
C ASP A 79 13.66 -13.99 -5.59
N MET A 80 12.65 -13.13 -5.68
CA MET A 80 11.37 -13.36 -5.03
C MET A 80 10.55 -14.42 -5.78
N GLU A 81 10.06 -15.40 -5.05
CA GLU A 81 9.29 -16.52 -5.58
C GLU A 81 7.79 -16.35 -5.33
N THR A 82 6.99 -17.09 -6.07
CA THR A 82 5.53 -17.11 -5.91
C THR A 82 5.15 -17.48 -4.47
N GLY A 83 4.28 -16.69 -3.87
CA GLY A 83 3.80 -16.91 -2.50
C GLY A 83 4.56 -16.12 -1.44
N GLU A 84 5.68 -15.53 -1.78
CA GLU A 84 6.47 -14.74 -0.84
C GLU A 84 5.87 -13.34 -0.65
N ILE A 85 6.13 -12.72 0.48
CA ILE A 85 5.58 -11.42 0.85
C ILE A 85 6.73 -10.44 1.09
N PHE A 86 6.64 -9.28 0.45
CA PHE A 86 7.65 -8.23 0.53
C PHE A 86 7.04 -6.92 0.98
N MET A 87 7.64 -6.29 1.98
CA MET A 87 7.28 -4.96 2.45
C MET A 87 8.53 -4.09 2.44
N LYS A 88 8.41 -2.88 1.90
CA LYS A 88 9.55 -2.01 1.71
C LYS A 88 9.21 -0.55 1.98
N THR A 89 10.16 0.16 2.57
CA THR A 89 10.21 1.62 2.61
C THR A 89 11.50 2.07 1.93
N GLU A 90 11.82 3.36 1.98
CA GLU A 90 13.03 3.88 1.37
C GLU A 90 14.32 3.21 1.89
N ASN A 91 14.38 2.95 3.19
CA ASN A 91 15.60 2.46 3.85
C ASN A 91 15.45 1.14 4.57
N ALA A 92 14.31 0.51 4.50
CA ALA A 92 14.07 -0.75 5.20
C ALA A 92 13.22 -1.69 4.36
N ALA A 93 13.42 -2.99 4.54
CA ALA A 93 12.65 -4.00 3.84
C ALA A 93 12.51 -5.26 4.69
N VAL A 94 11.39 -5.94 4.54
CA VAL A 94 11.13 -7.25 5.15
C VAL A 94 10.64 -8.19 4.06
N LEU A 95 11.30 -9.33 3.92
CA LEU A 95 10.93 -10.36 2.97
C LEU A 95 10.65 -11.66 3.69
N LEU A 96 9.43 -12.16 3.54
CA LEU A 96 8.99 -13.43 4.11
C LEU A 96 9.13 -14.52 3.05
N ARG A 97 10.07 -15.43 3.26
CA ARG A 97 10.39 -16.49 2.30
C ARG A 97 9.56 -17.74 2.52
N ASN A 98 9.31 -18.46 1.44
CA ASN A 98 8.62 -19.75 1.51
C ASN A 98 9.38 -20.80 2.31
N ASN A 99 10.71 -20.68 2.40
CA ASN A 99 11.56 -21.61 3.16
C ASN A 99 11.54 -21.37 4.68
N GLY A 100 10.74 -20.41 5.14
CA GLY A 100 10.62 -20.05 6.56
C GLY A 100 11.56 -18.97 7.03
N LYS A 101 12.44 -18.45 6.17
CA LYS A 101 13.30 -17.34 6.52
C LYS A 101 12.55 -16.02 6.46
N ILE A 102 12.86 -15.14 7.38
CA ILE A 102 12.43 -13.74 7.36
C ILE A 102 13.70 -12.90 7.22
N GLU A 103 13.81 -12.21 6.10
CA GLU A 103 14.97 -11.36 5.82
C GLU A 103 14.61 -9.92 6.11
N ILE A 104 15.35 -9.29 7.02
CA ILE A 104 15.15 -7.90 7.39
C ILE A 104 16.38 -7.13 6.93
N THR A 105 16.15 -6.11 6.09
CA THR A 105 17.19 -5.21 5.62
C THR A 105 16.95 -3.84 6.26
N GLY A 106 17.95 -3.34 6.97
CA GLY A 106 17.84 -2.11 7.74
C GLY A 106 18.26 -2.33 9.18
N GLU A 107 17.88 -1.42 10.05
CA GLU A 107 18.14 -1.55 11.49
C GLU A 107 16.87 -2.04 12.18
N LEU A 108 17.02 -2.96 13.13
CA LEU A 108 15.91 -3.50 13.90
C LEU A 108 16.00 -3.02 15.34
N GLU A 109 15.01 -2.26 15.76
CA GLU A 109 14.85 -1.80 17.14
C GLU A 109 13.68 -2.54 17.77
N ILE A 110 13.93 -3.17 18.92
CA ILE A 110 12.91 -3.92 19.65
C ILE A 110 12.69 -3.24 21.00
N SER A 111 11.47 -2.76 21.22
CA SER A 111 11.04 -2.24 22.51
C SER A 111 10.24 -3.34 23.20
N GLY A 112 10.89 -4.09 24.07
CA GLY A 112 10.32 -5.27 24.68
C GLY A 112 11.33 -6.40 24.77
N SER A 113 10.85 -7.61 24.94
CA SER A 113 11.69 -8.80 25.02
C SER A 113 11.87 -9.46 23.67
N LEU A 114 13.04 -10.02 23.44
CA LEU A 114 13.33 -10.89 22.30
C LEU A 114 13.69 -12.26 22.83
N THR A 115 12.99 -13.30 22.36
CA THR A 115 13.25 -14.70 22.70
C THR A 115 13.67 -15.45 21.45
N VAL A 116 14.79 -16.17 21.52
CA VAL A 116 15.29 -17.00 20.43
C VAL A 116 15.44 -18.42 20.95
N ASN A 117 14.74 -19.37 20.30
CA ASN A 117 14.74 -20.78 20.70
C ASN A 117 14.41 -20.98 22.20
N GLY A 118 13.41 -20.24 22.68
CA GLY A 118 12.97 -20.31 24.07
C GLY A 118 13.82 -19.55 25.07
N ARG A 119 14.86 -18.88 24.62
CA ARG A 119 15.75 -18.09 25.48
C ARG A 119 15.61 -16.61 25.20
N GLU A 120 15.54 -15.82 26.25
CA GLU A 120 15.52 -14.37 26.12
C GLU A 120 16.91 -13.88 25.72
N VAL A 121 16.92 -13.01 24.71
CA VAL A 121 18.14 -12.33 24.26
C VAL A 121 18.26 -11.05 25.06
N ASN A 122 19.27 -10.99 25.92
CA ASN A 122 19.62 -9.76 26.63
C ASN A 122 20.65 -9.02 25.79
N GLY A 123 20.41 -7.73 25.59
CA GLY A 123 21.36 -6.88 24.89
C GLY A 123 22.74 -6.91 25.52
N VAL A 124 23.73 -6.66 24.75
CA VAL A 124 25.13 -6.64 25.19
C VAL A 124 25.41 -5.43 26.06
#